data_d642c574bee6aedb1e99c8518b62f1d8
#
_entry.id   d642c574bee6aedb1e99c8518b62f1d8
#
_cell.length_a   1.000
_cell.length_b   1.000
_cell.length_c   1.000
_cell.angle_alpha   90.00
_cell.angle_beta   90.00
_cell.angle_gamma   90.00
#
_symmetry.space_group_name_H-M   'P 1'
#
loop_
_entity.id
_entity.type
_entity.pdbx_description
1 polymer ?
#
loop_
_entity_poly.entity_id
_entity_poly.type
_entity_poly.pdbx_seq_one_letter_code
_entity_poly.pdbx_strand_id
1 'polypeptide(L)'
;NYMIWFTGGLAQEGRKPSDAGAGTFYSAVSNVDFRIDKGNPQAVAIRAHFAQHGFINHCDIRIGSGKAGMYDVGNELEDVRFYGGEYGIISSRTSPGWPMMMVDTYFEGQRKAAVYSKEVGFAIVNMHVKNTPVAFEMAENLADRLHVENSLWENISEAGVRVSVEGNTFSQLNLVNVDCRNVPVLVGYAQSGKKVAGKAKMYRVKEFTYGLVYQDLNDASSFREICEIEPVAKLPVPLGKDLPVLPAMETWVNIRDLGAKGDGETDDTEVFEKAVSLHKSIYVPQGWYRLTRTLKLSPGTKL
;
A
#
# COMPACT_ATOMS: atom_id res chain seq x y z
N ASN A 1 -19.88 -2.73 9.39
CA ASN A 1 -19.27 -3.00 10.70
C ASN A 1 -17.76 -2.74 10.58
N TYR A 2 -17.33 -1.50 10.82
CA TYR A 2 -15.93 -1.07 10.79
C TYR A 2 -15.44 -0.87 12.21
N MET A 3 -14.17 -1.24 12.50
CA MET A 3 -13.55 -0.90 13.79
C MET A 3 -13.15 0.58 13.80
N ILE A 4 -12.56 1.06 12.69
CA ILE A 4 -12.31 2.49 12.44
C ILE A 4 -12.96 2.88 11.12
N TRP A 5 -13.61 4.03 11.11
CA TRP A 5 -14.17 4.64 9.91
C TRP A 5 -13.89 6.14 9.90
N PHE A 6 -13.15 6.57 8.89
CA PHE A 6 -12.88 7.99 8.65
C PHE A 6 -14.08 8.65 7.99
N THR A 7 -14.71 9.57 8.68
CA THR A 7 -15.93 10.24 8.22
C THR A 7 -15.71 11.73 7.96
N GLY A 8 -16.44 12.28 7.00
CA GLY A 8 -16.28 13.66 6.49
C GLY A 8 -16.92 14.76 7.34
N GLY A 9 -17.26 14.49 8.58
CA GLY A 9 -17.84 15.49 9.48
C GLY A 9 -18.34 14.89 10.77
N LEU A 10 -18.77 15.75 11.68
CA LEU A 10 -19.40 15.33 12.91
C LEU A 10 -20.72 14.62 12.61
N ALA A 11 -20.99 13.54 13.33
CA ALA A 11 -22.28 12.89 13.28
C ALA A 11 -23.36 13.89 13.69
N GLN A 12 -24.30 14.14 12.78
CA GLN A 12 -25.50 14.96 13.06
C GLN A 12 -26.67 14.03 13.35
N GLU A 13 -27.50 14.42 14.30
CA GLU A 13 -28.70 13.65 14.63
C GLU A 13 -29.57 13.43 13.37
N GLY A 14 -29.93 12.17 13.13
CA GLY A 14 -30.72 11.77 11.96
C GLY A 14 -29.94 11.61 10.63
N ARG A 15 -28.65 11.90 10.57
CA ARG A 15 -27.81 11.67 9.39
C ARG A 15 -26.90 10.46 9.56
N LYS A 16 -26.87 9.59 8.55
CA LYS A 16 -25.87 8.51 8.50
C LYS A 16 -24.49 9.10 8.25
N PRO A 17 -23.45 8.60 8.91
CA PRO A 17 -22.07 8.97 8.58
C PRO A 17 -21.78 8.71 7.10
N SER A 18 -21.01 9.58 6.47
CA SER A 18 -20.48 9.43 5.12
C SER A 18 -18.96 9.38 5.16
N ASP A 19 -18.34 8.88 4.11
CA ASP A 19 -16.88 8.85 4.01
C ASP A 19 -16.28 10.26 4.09
N ALA A 20 -15.05 10.32 4.58
CA ALA A 20 -14.28 11.55 4.69
C ALA A 20 -14.12 12.23 3.32
N GLY A 21 -13.88 11.44 2.26
CA GLY A 21 -13.77 11.95 0.89
C GLY A 21 -12.66 12.99 0.72
N ALA A 22 -12.77 13.79 -0.33
CA ALA A 22 -11.72 14.72 -0.77
C ALA A 22 -11.47 15.92 0.16
N GLY A 23 -12.22 16.09 1.22
CA GLY A 23 -12.08 17.21 2.18
C GLY A 23 -11.22 16.91 3.41
N THR A 24 -10.77 15.67 3.59
CA THR A 24 -10.09 15.22 4.82
C THR A 24 -8.66 14.84 4.52
N PHE A 25 -7.75 15.77 4.73
CA PHE A 25 -6.31 15.63 4.48
C PHE A 25 -5.57 15.19 5.74
N TYR A 26 -4.35 14.67 5.56
CA TYR A 26 -3.40 14.32 6.63
C TYR A 26 -3.95 13.35 7.68
N SER A 27 -4.91 12.51 7.29
CA SER A 27 -5.45 11.48 8.17
C SER A 27 -4.56 10.24 8.11
N ALA A 28 -4.24 9.67 9.27
CA ALA A 28 -3.35 8.52 9.32
C ALA A 28 -3.73 7.51 10.41
N VAL A 29 -3.34 6.25 10.18
CA VAL A 29 -3.23 5.21 11.21
C VAL A 29 -1.82 4.67 11.17
N SER A 30 -1.13 4.71 12.29
CA SER A 30 0.26 4.27 12.36
C SER A 30 0.52 3.50 13.65
N ASN A 31 1.26 2.39 13.56
CA ASN A 31 1.65 1.57 14.72
C ASN A 31 0.45 1.06 15.56
N VAL A 32 -0.64 0.68 14.89
CA VAL A 32 -1.83 0.13 15.55
C VAL A 32 -2.17 -1.22 14.92
N ASP A 33 -2.24 -2.27 15.72
CA ASP A 33 -2.66 -3.59 15.28
C ASP A 33 -4.17 -3.77 15.45
N PHE A 34 -4.75 -4.54 14.52
CA PHE A 34 -6.18 -4.84 14.50
C PHE A 34 -6.40 -6.34 14.57
N ARG A 35 -7.43 -6.74 15.33
CA ARG A 35 -7.84 -8.13 15.40
C ARG A 35 -9.36 -8.25 15.34
N ILE A 36 -9.83 -9.04 14.39
CA ILE A 36 -11.24 -9.43 14.25
C ILE A 36 -11.36 -10.88 14.72
N ASP A 37 -12.11 -11.10 15.81
CA ASP A 37 -12.34 -12.42 16.37
C ASP A 37 -13.43 -13.20 15.61
N LYS A 38 -13.55 -14.49 15.93
CA LYS A 38 -14.58 -15.37 15.37
C LYS A 38 -15.98 -14.84 15.59
N GLY A 39 -16.89 -15.13 14.64
CA GLY A 39 -18.29 -14.73 14.75
C GLY A 39 -18.64 -13.38 14.10
N ASN A 40 -17.67 -12.70 13.51
CA ASN A 40 -17.86 -11.40 12.85
C ASN A 40 -17.58 -11.44 11.33
N PRO A 41 -18.32 -12.24 10.51
CA PRO A 41 -17.99 -12.44 9.10
C PRO A 41 -18.15 -11.19 8.23
N GLN A 42 -18.86 -10.18 8.70
CA GLN A 42 -19.04 -8.89 7.99
C GLN A 42 -18.14 -7.78 8.52
N ALA A 43 -17.28 -8.07 9.48
CA ALA A 43 -16.40 -7.08 10.06
C ALA A 43 -15.25 -6.71 9.12
N VAL A 44 -14.87 -5.44 9.18
CA VAL A 44 -13.74 -4.85 8.50
C VAL A 44 -12.96 -4.02 9.52
N ALA A 45 -11.63 -4.08 9.49
CA ALA A 45 -10.86 -3.30 10.46
C ALA A 45 -10.94 -1.80 10.15
N ILE A 46 -10.58 -1.38 8.94
CA ILE A 46 -10.47 0.05 8.62
C ILE A 46 -11.27 0.38 7.36
N ARG A 47 -12.05 1.47 7.41
CA ARG A 47 -12.58 2.17 6.24
C ARG A 47 -11.96 3.56 6.17
N ALA A 48 -11.14 3.80 5.15
CA ALA A 48 -10.28 4.97 5.06
C ALA A 48 -10.36 5.65 3.69
N HIS A 49 -11.57 6.06 3.29
CA HIS A 49 -11.76 6.85 2.10
C HIS A 49 -11.57 8.33 2.45
N PHE A 50 -10.32 8.77 2.49
CA PHE A 50 -9.91 10.14 2.81
C PHE A 50 -9.10 10.78 1.65
N ALA A 51 -8.79 12.06 1.77
CA ALA A 51 -8.08 12.85 0.77
C ALA A 51 -6.56 12.58 0.78
N GLN A 52 -5.82 13.41 0.04
CA GLN A 52 -4.37 13.33 -0.11
C GLN A 52 -3.63 13.45 1.23
N HIS A 53 -2.39 12.99 1.23
CA HIS A 53 -1.51 12.98 2.40
C HIS A 53 -2.05 12.13 3.56
N GLY A 54 -3.00 11.23 3.26
CA GLY A 54 -3.44 10.23 4.21
C GLY A 54 -2.69 8.93 3.99
N PHE A 55 -2.34 8.23 5.06
CA PHE A 55 -1.59 6.97 4.98
C PHE A 55 -1.96 6.01 6.11
N ILE A 56 -1.68 4.74 5.87
CA ILE A 56 -1.75 3.70 6.90
C ILE A 56 -0.44 2.95 6.87
N ASN A 57 0.27 2.90 8.00
CA ASN A 57 1.57 2.24 8.05
C ASN A 57 1.84 1.52 9.37
N HIS A 58 2.79 0.57 9.31
CA HIS A 58 3.26 -0.22 10.45
C HIS A 58 2.12 -0.89 11.23
N CYS A 59 1.19 -1.55 10.51
CA CYS A 59 0.00 -2.18 11.10
C CYS A 59 -0.05 -3.68 10.78
N ASP A 60 -0.32 -4.51 11.78
CA ASP A 60 -0.73 -5.90 11.60
C ASP A 60 -2.27 -6.00 11.68
N ILE A 61 -2.90 -6.56 10.65
CA ILE A 61 -4.35 -6.69 10.58
C ILE A 61 -4.75 -8.17 10.51
N ARG A 62 -5.14 -8.72 11.65
CA ARG A 62 -5.60 -10.10 11.81
C ARG A 62 -7.10 -10.17 11.57
N ILE A 63 -7.50 -10.48 10.34
CA ILE A 63 -8.89 -10.42 9.89
C ILE A 63 -9.70 -11.64 10.33
N GLY A 64 -9.04 -12.78 10.53
CA GLY A 64 -9.69 -14.01 11.00
C GLY A 64 -10.89 -14.42 10.15
N SER A 65 -12.08 -14.46 10.74
CA SER A 65 -13.33 -14.78 10.05
C SER A 65 -13.96 -13.59 9.32
N GLY A 66 -13.42 -12.39 9.46
CA GLY A 66 -13.95 -11.15 8.92
C GLY A 66 -13.98 -11.07 7.40
N LYS A 67 -14.57 -10.01 6.90
CA LYS A 67 -14.72 -9.76 5.47
C LYS A 67 -13.44 -9.22 4.85
N ALA A 68 -12.89 -8.16 5.40
CA ALA A 68 -11.68 -7.53 4.89
C ALA A 68 -10.88 -6.84 6.00
N GLY A 69 -9.58 -6.67 5.77
CA GLY A 69 -8.75 -5.81 6.59
C GLY A 69 -9.10 -4.34 6.36
N MET A 70 -9.17 -3.95 5.10
CA MET A 70 -9.49 -2.58 4.70
C MET A 70 -10.60 -2.54 3.65
N TYR A 71 -11.41 -1.49 3.72
CA TYR A 71 -12.48 -1.22 2.78
C TYR A 71 -12.46 0.24 2.35
N ASP A 72 -12.54 0.50 1.03
CA ASP A 72 -12.47 1.83 0.44
C ASP A 72 -11.27 2.65 0.96
N VAL A 73 -10.09 2.08 0.76
CA VAL A 73 -8.83 2.72 1.13
C VAL A 73 -8.33 3.53 -0.05
N GLY A 74 -7.88 4.75 0.20
CA GLY A 74 -7.20 5.60 -0.77
C GLY A 74 -5.81 6.00 -0.28
N ASN A 75 -4.99 6.47 -1.20
CA ASN A 75 -3.64 7.01 -1.06
C ASN A 75 -2.55 5.97 -0.83
N GLU A 76 -2.13 5.72 0.39
CA GLU A 76 -0.85 5.04 0.64
C GLU A 76 -0.93 4.03 1.78
N LEU A 77 -0.35 2.85 1.54
CA LEU A 77 -0.06 1.84 2.55
C LEU A 77 1.43 1.53 2.54
N GLU A 78 2.04 1.51 3.71
CA GLU A 78 3.45 1.16 3.89
C GLU A 78 3.62 0.23 5.10
N ASP A 79 4.32 -0.90 4.91
CA ASP A 79 4.54 -1.89 5.98
C ASP A 79 3.23 -2.33 6.69
N VAL A 80 2.26 -2.78 5.91
CA VAL A 80 1.00 -3.29 6.44
C VAL A 80 0.85 -4.77 6.12
N ARG A 81 0.46 -5.57 7.13
CA ARG A 81 0.32 -7.00 7.00
C ARG A 81 -1.12 -7.45 7.25
N PHE A 82 -1.61 -8.31 6.38
CA PHE A 82 -2.99 -8.80 6.39
C PHE A 82 -3.00 -10.31 6.57
N TYR A 83 -3.70 -10.80 7.60
CA TYR A 83 -3.80 -12.23 7.90
C TYR A 83 -5.25 -12.71 7.92
N GLY A 84 -5.57 -13.70 7.07
CA GLY A 84 -6.91 -14.28 6.96
C GLY A 84 -7.95 -13.37 6.30
N GLY A 85 -9.22 -13.53 6.64
CA GLY A 85 -10.33 -12.79 6.04
C GLY A 85 -10.82 -13.38 4.71
N GLU A 86 -11.88 -12.81 4.13
CA GLU A 86 -12.22 -13.09 2.74
C GLU A 86 -11.24 -12.36 1.81
N TYR A 87 -10.94 -11.11 2.11
CA TYR A 87 -10.04 -10.24 1.40
C TYR A 87 -9.07 -9.54 2.37
N GLY A 88 -7.88 -9.21 1.90
CA GLY A 88 -7.03 -8.26 2.59
C GLY A 88 -7.58 -6.84 2.43
N ILE A 89 -7.77 -6.43 1.17
CA ILE A 89 -8.29 -5.11 0.80
C ILE A 89 -9.46 -5.29 -0.18
N ILE A 90 -10.52 -4.53 0.04
CA ILE A 90 -11.56 -4.23 -0.95
C ILE A 90 -11.56 -2.73 -1.15
N SER A 91 -11.29 -2.23 -2.35
CA SER A 91 -11.29 -0.79 -2.58
C SER A 91 -12.03 -0.41 -3.85
N SER A 92 -12.64 0.76 -3.82
CA SER A 92 -13.31 1.38 -4.96
C SER A 92 -12.53 2.60 -5.41
N ARG A 93 -12.75 3.04 -6.64
CA ARG A 93 -12.13 4.24 -7.20
C ARG A 93 -12.27 5.42 -6.24
N THR A 94 -11.14 6.05 -5.96
CA THR A 94 -11.08 7.25 -5.12
C THR A 94 -11.62 8.48 -5.86
N SER A 95 -11.96 9.53 -5.13
CA SER A 95 -12.36 10.81 -5.70
C SER A 95 -11.51 11.94 -5.08
N PRO A 96 -10.68 12.63 -5.86
CA PRO A 96 -10.33 12.40 -7.28
C PRO A 96 -9.65 11.03 -7.51
N GLY A 97 -9.70 10.55 -8.76
CA GLY A 97 -9.17 9.24 -9.14
C GLY A 97 -7.65 9.23 -9.32
N TRP A 98 -6.90 9.11 -8.24
CA TRP A 98 -5.46 8.81 -8.27
C TRP A 98 -5.21 7.34 -7.95
N PRO A 99 -4.06 6.77 -8.35
CA PRO A 99 -3.71 5.41 -7.99
C PRO A 99 -3.42 5.30 -6.49
N MET A 100 -3.80 4.15 -5.93
CA MET A 100 -3.41 3.77 -4.57
C MET A 100 -1.99 3.20 -4.59
N MET A 101 -1.13 3.69 -3.72
CA MET A 101 0.24 3.22 -3.58
C MET A 101 0.36 2.23 -2.43
N MET A 102 1.09 1.14 -2.66
CA MET A 102 1.38 0.15 -1.64
C MET A 102 2.87 -0.21 -1.67
N VAL A 103 3.52 -0.10 -0.53
CA VAL A 103 4.93 -0.46 -0.36
C VAL A 103 5.09 -1.41 0.82
N ASP A 104 5.92 -2.44 0.66
CA ASP A 104 6.23 -3.41 1.74
C ASP A 104 4.99 -4.05 2.38
N THR A 105 4.04 -4.51 1.57
CA THR A 105 2.80 -5.10 2.07
C THR A 105 2.85 -6.64 2.06
N TYR A 106 2.19 -7.24 3.05
CA TYR A 106 2.12 -8.69 3.21
C TYR A 106 0.68 -9.19 3.35
N PHE A 107 0.34 -10.24 2.61
CA PHE A 107 -0.98 -10.87 2.62
C PHE A 107 -0.83 -12.38 2.81
N GLU A 108 -1.55 -12.96 3.78
CA GLU A 108 -1.52 -14.40 3.98
C GLU A 108 -2.89 -14.97 4.37
N GLY A 109 -3.31 -16.00 3.62
CA GLY A 109 -4.45 -16.83 3.99
C GLY A 109 -5.82 -16.19 3.78
N GLN A 110 -5.95 -15.23 2.86
CA GLN A 110 -7.25 -14.74 2.44
C GLN A 110 -8.03 -15.85 1.71
N ARG A 111 -9.33 -15.92 1.97
CA ARG A 111 -10.17 -17.00 1.41
C ARG A 111 -10.62 -16.76 -0.03
N LYS A 112 -10.53 -15.51 -0.52
CA LYS A 112 -10.91 -15.13 -1.90
C LYS A 112 -9.75 -14.46 -2.63
N ALA A 113 -9.35 -13.27 -2.21
CA ALA A 113 -8.24 -12.57 -2.82
C ALA A 113 -7.48 -11.70 -1.81
N ALA A 114 -6.19 -11.44 -2.06
CA ALA A 114 -5.45 -10.47 -1.27
C ALA A 114 -6.00 -9.06 -1.51
N VAL A 115 -6.18 -8.68 -2.76
CA VAL A 115 -6.74 -7.38 -3.16
C VAL A 115 -7.91 -7.59 -4.12
N TYR A 116 -9.04 -6.94 -3.84
CA TYR A 116 -10.20 -6.84 -4.73
C TYR A 116 -10.40 -5.37 -5.11
N SER A 117 -10.18 -5.05 -6.38
CA SER A 117 -10.17 -3.68 -6.89
C SER A 117 -11.38 -3.36 -7.75
N LYS A 118 -11.98 -2.21 -7.51
CA LYS A 118 -13.09 -1.64 -8.29
C LYS A 118 -12.64 -0.34 -8.94
N GLU A 119 -11.87 -0.42 -10.03
CA GLU A 119 -11.35 0.75 -10.76
C GLU A 119 -10.42 1.67 -9.94
N VAL A 120 -9.72 1.14 -8.95
CA VAL A 120 -8.88 1.99 -8.08
C VAL A 120 -7.64 2.47 -8.80
N GLY A 121 -6.99 1.58 -9.54
CA GLY A 121 -5.62 1.77 -10.01
C GLY A 121 -4.62 1.59 -8.85
N PHE A 122 -3.69 0.65 -9.02
CA PHE A 122 -2.69 0.35 -7.98
C PHE A 122 -1.28 0.48 -8.53
N ALA A 123 -0.40 1.10 -7.74
CA ALA A 123 1.05 1.05 -7.91
C ALA A 123 1.64 0.36 -6.66
N ILE A 124 2.24 -0.80 -6.86
CA ILE A 124 2.62 -1.71 -5.79
C ILE A 124 4.10 -2.07 -5.91
N VAL A 125 4.85 -1.91 -4.83
CA VAL A 125 6.25 -2.32 -4.74
C VAL A 125 6.44 -3.21 -3.51
N ASN A 126 7.15 -4.32 -3.69
CA ASN A 126 7.49 -5.28 -2.64
C ASN A 126 6.24 -5.82 -1.89
N MET A 127 5.29 -6.38 -2.67
CA MET A 127 4.12 -7.06 -2.13
C MET A 127 4.39 -8.57 -2.03
N HIS A 128 4.26 -9.12 -0.84
CA HIS A 128 4.30 -10.55 -0.63
C HIS A 128 2.89 -11.11 -0.41
N VAL A 129 2.45 -12.04 -1.28
CA VAL A 129 1.15 -12.73 -1.16
C VAL A 129 1.37 -14.21 -1.00
N LYS A 130 0.70 -14.81 0.00
CA LYS A 130 0.90 -16.22 0.33
C LYS A 130 -0.41 -16.92 0.70
N ASN A 131 -0.56 -18.18 0.22
CA ASN A 131 -1.65 -19.05 0.60
C ASN A 131 -3.05 -18.45 0.34
N THR A 132 -3.26 -17.88 -0.84
CA THR A 132 -4.48 -17.17 -1.22
C THR A 132 -4.95 -17.64 -2.59
N PRO A 133 -6.25 -17.72 -2.88
CA PRO A 133 -6.72 -18.13 -4.21
C PRO A 133 -6.28 -17.17 -5.32
N VAL A 134 -6.39 -15.86 -5.10
CA VAL A 134 -6.05 -14.80 -6.06
C VAL A 134 -5.21 -13.73 -5.37
N ALA A 135 -4.10 -13.29 -5.99
CA ALA A 135 -3.32 -12.19 -5.43
C ALA A 135 -3.99 -10.83 -5.71
N PHE A 136 -4.44 -10.60 -6.95
CA PHE A 136 -5.14 -9.37 -7.32
C PHE A 136 -6.35 -9.67 -8.21
N GLU A 137 -7.53 -9.27 -7.78
CA GLU A 137 -8.79 -9.47 -8.49
C GLU A 137 -9.40 -8.14 -8.91
N MET A 138 -9.58 -7.96 -10.22
CA MET A 138 -10.34 -6.84 -10.76
C MET A 138 -11.83 -7.18 -10.70
N ALA A 139 -12.63 -6.25 -10.21
CA ALA A 139 -14.07 -6.44 -10.04
C ALA A 139 -14.78 -6.69 -11.36
N GLU A 140 -15.83 -7.49 -11.30
CA GLU A 140 -16.61 -7.89 -12.47
C GLU A 140 -17.09 -6.69 -13.28
N ASN A 141 -16.92 -6.76 -14.60
CA ASN A 141 -17.31 -5.72 -15.58
C ASN A 141 -16.59 -4.37 -15.41
N LEU A 142 -15.50 -4.31 -14.65
CA LEU A 142 -14.69 -3.11 -14.50
C LEU A 142 -13.30 -3.29 -15.11
N ALA A 143 -12.85 -2.27 -15.84
CA ALA A 143 -11.46 -2.13 -16.26
C ALA A 143 -10.63 -1.56 -15.11
N ASP A 144 -9.36 -1.94 -15.00
CA ASP A 144 -8.51 -1.43 -13.93
C ASP A 144 -7.05 -1.28 -14.36
N ARG A 145 -6.29 -0.58 -13.57
CA ARG A 145 -4.87 -0.33 -13.79
C ARG A 145 -4.08 -0.89 -12.62
N LEU A 146 -3.10 -1.71 -12.94
CA LEU A 146 -2.25 -2.36 -11.95
C LEU A 146 -0.79 -2.34 -12.38
N HIS A 147 0.06 -1.80 -11.55
CA HIS A 147 1.51 -1.96 -11.61
C HIS A 147 2.00 -2.69 -10.36
N VAL A 148 2.74 -3.77 -10.54
CA VAL A 148 3.37 -4.53 -9.44
C VAL A 148 4.82 -4.72 -9.76
N GLU A 149 5.69 -4.35 -8.83
CA GLU A 149 7.13 -4.46 -8.99
C GLU A 149 7.78 -5.15 -7.78
N ASN A 150 8.87 -5.90 -8.04
CA ASN A 150 9.75 -6.51 -7.03
C ASN A 150 8.99 -7.32 -5.96
N SER A 151 8.04 -8.13 -6.37
CA SER A 151 7.06 -8.79 -5.49
C SER A 151 7.22 -10.30 -5.46
N LEU A 152 6.70 -10.96 -4.41
CA LEU A 152 6.75 -12.40 -4.23
C LEU A 152 5.34 -12.99 -4.02
N TRP A 153 4.96 -13.95 -4.88
CA TRP A 153 3.68 -14.65 -4.80
C TRP A 153 3.90 -16.14 -4.57
N GLU A 154 3.31 -16.68 -3.52
CA GLU A 154 3.49 -18.07 -3.12
C GLU A 154 2.17 -18.79 -2.85
N ASN A 155 2.01 -19.98 -3.41
CA ASN A 155 0.85 -20.84 -3.21
C ASN A 155 -0.48 -20.11 -3.55
N ILE A 156 -0.53 -19.52 -4.75
CA ILE A 156 -1.73 -18.90 -5.30
C ILE A 156 -2.46 -19.93 -6.14
N SER A 157 -3.64 -20.37 -5.66
CA SER A 157 -4.26 -21.57 -6.22
C SER A 157 -5.06 -21.37 -7.50
N GLU A 158 -5.56 -20.15 -7.76
CA GLU A 158 -6.40 -19.85 -8.93
C GLU A 158 -5.70 -18.95 -9.95
N ALA A 159 -5.32 -17.73 -9.55
CA ALA A 159 -4.62 -16.80 -10.43
C ALA A 159 -3.80 -15.76 -9.66
N GLY A 160 -2.64 -15.40 -10.18
CA GLY A 160 -1.91 -14.22 -9.70
C GLY A 160 -2.75 -12.96 -9.88
N VAL A 161 -3.17 -12.68 -11.11
CA VAL A 161 -4.11 -11.59 -11.43
C VAL A 161 -5.33 -12.14 -12.15
N ARG A 162 -6.53 -11.69 -11.77
CA ARG A 162 -7.76 -11.93 -12.51
C ARG A 162 -8.23 -10.65 -13.18
N VAL A 163 -8.14 -10.63 -14.52
CA VAL A 163 -8.57 -9.50 -15.36
C VAL A 163 -10.05 -9.68 -15.70
N SER A 164 -10.88 -8.68 -15.41
CA SER A 164 -12.33 -8.75 -15.66
C SER A 164 -12.70 -8.30 -17.06
N VAL A 165 -12.20 -7.16 -17.54
CA VAL A 165 -12.53 -6.61 -18.87
C VAL A 165 -11.32 -6.66 -19.78
N GLU A 166 -11.48 -7.30 -20.94
CA GLU A 166 -10.41 -7.55 -21.90
C GLU A 166 -10.50 -6.57 -23.08
N GLY A 167 -9.34 -6.33 -23.75
CA GLY A 167 -9.26 -5.48 -24.94
C GLY A 167 -9.67 -4.01 -24.73
N ASN A 168 -9.77 -3.57 -23.49
CA ASN A 168 -10.16 -2.22 -23.13
C ASN A 168 -8.91 -1.39 -22.82
N THR A 169 -8.79 -0.20 -23.42
CA THR A 169 -7.65 0.70 -23.21
C THR A 169 -7.50 1.25 -21.79
N PHE A 170 -8.51 1.11 -20.94
CA PHE A 170 -8.44 1.41 -19.52
C PHE A 170 -7.90 0.24 -18.69
N SER A 171 -7.86 -0.99 -19.24
CA SER A 171 -7.21 -2.14 -18.58
C SER A 171 -5.72 -2.09 -18.86
N GLN A 172 -4.95 -1.77 -17.82
CA GLN A 172 -3.49 -1.69 -17.88
C GLN A 172 -2.90 -2.58 -16.78
N LEU A 173 -2.14 -3.58 -17.16
CA LEU A 173 -1.49 -4.49 -16.23
C LEU A 173 0.00 -4.55 -16.51
N ASN A 174 0.81 -4.23 -15.49
CA ASN A 174 2.27 -4.33 -15.56
C ASN A 174 2.78 -5.12 -14.35
N LEU A 175 3.49 -6.20 -14.60
CA LEU A 175 4.21 -6.96 -13.58
C LEU A 175 5.69 -6.94 -13.94
N VAL A 176 6.54 -6.47 -13.03
CA VAL A 176 7.99 -6.35 -13.23
C VAL A 176 8.70 -7.01 -12.06
N ASN A 177 9.63 -7.93 -12.36
CA ASN A 177 10.37 -8.66 -11.33
C ASN A 177 9.47 -9.31 -10.26
N VAL A 178 8.42 -10.02 -10.69
CA VAL A 178 7.54 -10.76 -9.77
C VAL A 178 8.00 -12.21 -9.69
N ASP A 179 8.40 -12.63 -8.51
CA ASP A 179 8.80 -14.00 -8.22
C ASP A 179 7.60 -14.85 -7.82
N CYS A 180 7.49 -16.03 -8.38
CA CYS A 180 6.34 -16.92 -8.18
C CYS A 180 6.77 -18.32 -7.72
N ARG A 181 6.10 -18.85 -6.70
CA ARG A 181 6.20 -20.25 -6.26
C ARG A 181 4.81 -20.85 -6.16
N ASN A 182 4.56 -21.96 -6.86
CA ASN A 182 3.24 -22.62 -6.88
C ASN A 182 2.13 -21.65 -7.29
N VAL A 183 2.33 -20.92 -8.39
CA VAL A 183 1.34 -20.03 -9.03
C VAL A 183 1.08 -20.58 -10.43
N PRO A 184 0.15 -21.51 -10.63
CA PRO A 184 -0.03 -22.20 -11.91
C PRO A 184 -0.57 -21.30 -13.01
N VAL A 185 -1.36 -20.28 -12.65
CA VAL A 185 -1.88 -19.25 -13.56
C VAL A 185 -1.38 -17.91 -13.11
N LEU A 186 -0.56 -17.25 -13.93
CA LEU A 186 -0.08 -15.90 -13.65
C LEU A 186 -1.20 -14.89 -13.85
N VAL A 187 -1.87 -14.93 -15.01
CA VAL A 187 -3.00 -14.05 -15.35
C VAL A 187 -4.13 -14.89 -15.90
N GLY A 188 -5.32 -14.70 -15.34
CA GLY A 188 -6.57 -15.28 -15.84
C GLY A 188 -7.50 -14.20 -16.37
N TYR A 189 -8.08 -14.42 -17.53
CA TYR A 189 -8.99 -13.51 -18.20
C TYR A 189 -10.42 -14.02 -18.07
N ALA A 190 -11.30 -13.22 -17.46
CA ALA A 190 -12.64 -13.66 -17.09
C ALA A 190 -13.59 -13.82 -18.30
N GLN A 191 -13.47 -12.96 -19.32
CA GLN A 191 -14.37 -12.98 -20.47
C GLN A 191 -14.04 -14.07 -21.46
N SER A 192 -12.78 -14.20 -21.84
CA SER A 192 -12.33 -15.22 -22.82
C SER A 192 -12.03 -16.58 -22.20
N GLY A 193 -11.79 -16.63 -20.90
CA GLY A 193 -11.27 -17.82 -20.23
C GLY A 193 -9.79 -18.09 -20.52
N LYS A 194 -9.10 -17.21 -21.26
CA LYS A 194 -7.66 -17.31 -21.54
C LYS A 194 -6.88 -17.32 -20.23
N LYS A 195 -5.80 -18.07 -20.21
CA LYS A 195 -4.87 -18.13 -19.07
C LYS A 195 -3.44 -17.98 -19.54
N VAL A 196 -2.69 -17.12 -18.89
CA VAL A 196 -1.22 -17.09 -18.97
C VAL A 196 -0.69 -18.01 -17.88
N ALA A 197 -0.16 -19.16 -18.27
CA ALA A 197 0.32 -20.14 -17.31
C ALA A 197 1.71 -19.74 -16.77
N GLY A 198 1.96 -20.11 -15.51
CA GLY A 198 3.31 -20.15 -14.98
C GLY A 198 4.15 -21.22 -15.69
N LYS A 199 5.41 -20.94 -16.00
CA LYS A 199 6.27 -21.84 -16.79
C LYS A 199 6.90 -22.97 -15.96
N ALA A 200 6.87 -22.89 -14.64
CA ALA A 200 7.42 -23.89 -13.73
C ALA A 200 6.83 -23.76 -12.32
N LYS A 201 7.23 -24.66 -11.40
CA LYS A 201 6.89 -24.55 -9.98
C LYS A 201 7.43 -23.28 -9.34
N MET A 202 8.62 -22.84 -9.77
CA MET A 202 9.23 -21.55 -9.41
C MET A 202 9.65 -20.83 -10.69
N TYR A 203 9.25 -19.61 -10.83
CA TYR A 203 9.58 -18.78 -11.98
C TYR A 203 9.60 -17.29 -11.60
N ARG A 204 10.30 -16.52 -12.42
CA ARG A 204 10.30 -15.06 -12.36
C ARG A 204 9.57 -14.51 -13.57
N VAL A 205 8.68 -13.58 -13.33
CA VAL A 205 8.12 -12.68 -14.33
C VAL A 205 9.08 -11.49 -14.42
N LYS A 206 9.88 -11.45 -15.47
CA LYS A 206 10.74 -10.27 -15.74
C LYS A 206 9.88 -9.10 -16.11
N GLU A 207 8.97 -9.35 -17.06
CA GLU A 207 8.00 -8.39 -17.53
C GLU A 207 6.72 -9.12 -17.96
N PHE A 208 5.59 -8.62 -17.51
CA PHE A 208 4.29 -8.90 -18.10
C PHE A 208 3.55 -7.58 -18.27
N THR A 209 3.22 -7.23 -19.51
CA THR A 209 2.47 -6.02 -19.83
C THR A 209 1.23 -6.40 -20.63
N TYR A 210 0.06 -5.93 -20.22
CA TYR A 210 -1.20 -6.05 -20.96
C TYR A 210 -1.87 -4.69 -20.98
N GLY A 211 -1.88 -4.03 -22.16
CA GLY A 211 -2.44 -2.69 -22.29
C GLY A 211 -1.80 -1.90 -23.42
N LEU A 212 -1.89 -0.58 -23.34
CA LEU A 212 -1.28 0.32 -24.30
C LEU A 212 0.24 0.39 -24.11
N VAL A 213 1.00 0.17 -25.17
CA VAL A 213 2.44 0.21 -25.19
C VAL A 213 2.92 1.17 -26.27
N TYR A 214 3.85 2.03 -25.94
CA TYR A 214 4.62 2.86 -26.88
C TYR A 214 5.98 2.21 -27.12
N GLN A 215 6.43 2.14 -28.35
CA GLN A 215 7.79 1.72 -28.67
C GLN A 215 8.76 2.90 -28.60
N ASP A 216 8.30 4.06 -29.06
CA ASP A 216 8.98 5.33 -28.94
C ASP A 216 7.97 6.40 -28.55
N LEU A 217 8.40 7.46 -27.89
CA LEU A 217 7.52 8.55 -27.43
C LEU A 217 6.83 9.29 -28.59
N ASN A 218 7.35 9.18 -29.78
CA ASN A 218 6.78 9.79 -30.99
C ASN A 218 5.82 8.86 -31.74
N ASP A 219 5.72 7.60 -31.34
CA ASP A 219 4.88 6.61 -31.97
C ASP A 219 3.44 6.64 -31.41
N ALA A 220 2.50 6.13 -32.20
CA ALA A 220 1.18 5.82 -31.68
C ALA A 220 1.25 4.60 -30.76
N SER A 221 0.54 4.64 -29.63
CA SER A 221 0.39 3.49 -28.76
C SER A 221 -0.34 2.34 -29.47
N SER A 222 0.02 1.12 -29.14
CA SER A 222 -0.70 -0.07 -29.59
C SER A 222 -1.03 -0.96 -28.38
N PHE A 223 -2.22 -1.59 -28.41
CA PHE A 223 -2.62 -2.53 -27.37
C PHE A 223 -1.86 -3.84 -27.56
N ARG A 224 -1.10 -4.26 -26.55
CA ARG A 224 -0.21 -5.43 -26.61
C ARG A 224 -0.28 -6.27 -25.33
N GLU A 225 0.11 -7.53 -25.51
CA GLU A 225 0.49 -8.41 -24.41
C GLU A 225 1.99 -8.74 -24.58
N ILE A 226 2.82 -8.38 -23.62
CA ILE A 226 4.22 -8.74 -23.52
C ILE A 226 4.37 -9.70 -22.37
N CYS A 227 5.10 -10.80 -22.53
CA CYS A 227 5.20 -11.83 -21.52
C CYS A 227 6.60 -12.46 -21.50
N GLU A 228 7.43 -12.01 -20.57
CA GLU A 228 8.77 -12.54 -20.33
C GLU A 228 8.82 -13.25 -18.98
N ILE A 229 8.70 -14.57 -19.03
CA ILE A 229 8.72 -15.44 -17.85
C ILE A 229 9.87 -16.45 -18.00
N GLU A 230 10.69 -16.59 -16.97
CA GLU A 230 11.76 -17.57 -16.90
C GLU A 230 11.60 -18.51 -15.70
N PRO A 231 11.76 -19.83 -15.88
CA PRO A 231 11.91 -20.77 -14.77
C PRO A 231 13.16 -20.44 -13.95
N VAL A 232 13.08 -20.58 -12.63
CA VAL A 232 14.23 -20.41 -11.74
C VAL A 232 14.40 -21.61 -10.83
N ALA A 233 15.64 -21.99 -10.53
CA ALA A 233 15.93 -23.10 -9.64
C ALA A 233 15.72 -22.72 -8.16
N LYS A 234 15.84 -21.44 -7.82
CA LYS A 234 15.68 -20.90 -6.49
C LYS A 234 15.14 -19.46 -6.60
N LEU A 235 14.18 -19.14 -5.78
CA LEU A 235 13.74 -17.75 -5.64
C LEU A 235 14.79 -16.93 -4.91
N PRO A 236 14.95 -15.65 -5.25
CA PRO A 236 15.78 -14.75 -4.47
C PRO A 236 15.22 -14.61 -3.05
N VAL A 237 16.06 -14.13 -2.18
CA VAL A 237 15.59 -13.70 -0.85
C VAL A 237 14.67 -12.49 -1.09
N PRO A 238 13.47 -12.47 -0.50
CA PRO A 238 12.60 -11.30 -0.58
C PRO A 238 13.36 -10.03 -0.21
N LEU A 239 13.08 -8.95 -0.91
CA LEU A 239 13.63 -7.65 -0.53
C LEU A 239 13.27 -7.39 0.94
N GLY A 240 14.29 -7.06 1.72
CA GLY A 240 14.07 -6.57 3.08
C GLY A 240 13.30 -5.25 3.02
N LYS A 241 12.67 -4.90 4.13
CA LYS A 241 12.08 -3.57 4.24
C LYS A 241 13.18 -2.52 4.18
N ASP A 242 13.06 -1.55 3.29
CA ASP A 242 13.94 -0.37 3.23
C ASP A 242 13.37 0.77 4.08
N LEU A 243 12.81 0.41 5.21
CA LEU A 243 12.25 1.35 6.17
C LEU A 243 13.30 1.68 7.23
N PRO A 244 13.65 2.94 7.43
CA PRO A 244 14.52 3.34 8.52
C PRO A 244 13.89 2.97 9.87
N VAL A 245 14.54 2.12 10.64
CA VAL A 245 14.12 1.86 12.00
C VAL A 245 14.38 3.11 12.84
N LEU A 246 13.33 3.64 13.47
CA LEU A 246 13.49 4.74 14.42
C LEU A 246 14.31 4.25 15.60
N PRO A 247 15.28 5.05 16.08
CA PRO A 247 16.01 4.73 17.29
C PRO A 247 15.08 4.60 18.49
N ALA A 248 15.51 3.82 19.48
CA ALA A 248 14.76 3.70 20.73
C ALA A 248 14.50 5.08 21.35
N MET A 249 13.32 5.29 21.89
CA MET A 249 12.86 6.60 22.40
C MET A 249 13.82 7.20 23.44
N GLU A 250 14.46 6.34 24.22
CA GLU A 250 15.43 6.74 25.26
C GLU A 250 16.70 7.37 24.69
N THR A 251 16.94 7.21 23.39
CA THR A 251 18.11 7.81 22.71
C THR A 251 17.82 9.18 22.12
N TRP A 252 16.56 9.62 22.17
CA TRP A 252 16.17 10.91 21.64
C TRP A 252 16.42 12.02 22.65
N VAL A 253 16.98 13.10 22.18
CA VAL A 253 17.23 14.29 23.01
C VAL A 253 16.10 15.31 22.74
N ASN A 254 15.43 15.72 23.80
CA ASN A 254 14.41 16.76 23.70
C ASN A 254 15.09 18.14 23.53
N ILE A 255 14.74 18.82 22.43
CA ILE A 255 15.38 20.12 22.11
C ILE A 255 15.12 21.19 23.17
N ARG A 256 14.01 21.09 23.90
CA ARG A 256 13.73 22.03 25.01
C ARG A 256 14.70 21.85 26.18
N ASP A 257 15.18 20.64 26.41
CA ASP A 257 16.18 20.36 27.44
C ASP A 257 17.56 20.99 27.07
N LEU A 258 17.77 21.26 25.78
CA LEU A 258 18.93 21.96 25.27
C LEU A 258 18.76 23.49 25.26
N GLY A 259 17.56 23.99 25.64
CA GLY A 259 17.28 25.42 25.81
C GLY A 259 16.36 26.05 24.79
N ALA A 260 15.86 25.30 23.80
CA ALA A 260 14.89 25.82 22.82
C ALA A 260 13.58 26.26 23.50
N LYS A 261 13.04 27.38 23.12
CA LYS A 261 11.82 27.96 23.70
C LYS A 261 10.55 27.52 22.97
N GLY A 262 10.56 27.55 21.65
CA GLY A 262 9.38 27.19 20.86
C GLY A 262 8.18 28.11 21.12
N ASP A 263 8.41 29.38 21.45
CA ASP A 263 7.41 30.37 21.79
C ASP A 263 7.02 31.27 20.59
N GLY A 264 7.67 31.09 19.45
CA GLY A 264 7.48 31.89 18.21
C GLY A 264 8.24 33.22 18.19
N GLU A 265 8.81 33.63 19.29
CA GLU A 265 9.49 34.95 19.45
C GLU A 265 11.00 34.76 19.58
N THR A 266 11.44 33.87 20.44
CA THR A 266 12.85 33.60 20.69
C THR A 266 13.50 32.96 19.46
N ASP A 267 14.70 33.41 19.11
CA ASP A 267 15.51 32.78 18.06
C ASP A 267 16.16 31.52 18.60
N ASP A 268 15.60 30.37 18.20
CA ASP A 268 16.05 29.03 18.59
C ASP A 268 17.18 28.47 17.70
N THR A 269 17.65 29.25 16.70
CA THR A 269 18.60 28.81 15.67
C THR A 269 19.85 28.16 16.27
N GLU A 270 20.52 28.80 17.20
CA GLU A 270 21.78 28.31 17.77
C GLU A 270 21.57 26.99 18.55
N VAL A 271 20.42 26.86 19.21
CA VAL A 271 20.08 25.63 19.93
C VAL A 271 19.88 24.48 18.94
N PHE A 272 19.17 24.72 17.84
CA PHE A 272 19.00 23.73 16.78
C PHE A 272 20.31 23.36 16.10
N GLU A 273 21.15 24.31 15.74
CA GLU A 273 22.47 24.08 15.15
C GLU A 273 23.34 23.21 16.06
N LYS A 274 23.38 23.52 17.36
CA LYS A 274 24.09 22.74 18.35
C LYS A 274 23.50 21.34 18.50
N ALA A 275 22.16 21.22 18.56
CA ALA A 275 21.49 19.95 18.69
C ALA A 275 21.82 18.99 17.53
N VAL A 276 21.69 19.45 16.27
CA VAL A 276 21.97 18.61 15.08
C VAL A 276 23.45 18.30 14.89
N SER A 277 24.34 19.10 15.47
CA SER A 277 25.77 18.82 15.45
C SER A 277 26.19 17.71 16.43
N LEU A 278 25.50 17.61 17.57
CA LEU A 278 25.85 16.69 18.67
C LEU A 278 24.99 15.42 18.70
N HIS A 279 23.76 15.48 18.21
CA HIS A 279 22.80 14.40 18.34
C HIS A 279 22.24 13.98 16.99
N LYS A 280 21.99 12.68 16.83
CA LYS A 280 21.39 12.10 15.61
C LYS A 280 19.87 12.00 15.69
N SER A 281 19.32 11.93 16.89
CA SER A 281 17.89 11.79 17.13
C SER A 281 17.43 12.86 18.09
N ILE A 282 16.60 13.78 17.59
CA ILE A 282 16.18 14.96 18.31
C ILE A 282 14.66 15.00 18.31
N TYR A 283 14.06 14.98 19.48
CA TYR A 283 12.64 15.20 19.66
C TYR A 283 12.33 16.69 19.71
N VAL A 284 11.51 17.17 18.82
CA VAL A 284 11.04 18.54 18.76
C VAL A 284 9.59 18.57 19.24
N PRO A 285 9.31 18.91 20.51
CA PRO A 285 7.94 19.02 21.02
C PRO A 285 7.14 20.07 20.28
N GLN A 286 5.82 19.97 20.36
CA GLN A 286 4.92 20.98 19.79
C GLN A 286 5.32 22.39 20.27
N GLY A 287 5.46 23.32 19.32
CA GLY A 287 5.87 24.71 19.57
C GLY A 287 6.09 25.44 18.26
N TRP A 288 6.38 26.74 18.38
CA TRP A 288 6.71 27.60 17.25
C TRP A 288 8.18 28.01 17.37
N TYR A 289 9.06 27.23 16.73
CA TYR A 289 10.49 27.46 16.78
C TYR A 289 10.92 28.43 15.68
N ARG A 290 11.33 29.62 16.08
CA ARG A 290 11.83 30.63 15.14
C ARG A 290 13.27 30.32 14.79
N LEU A 291 13.55 30.12 13.50
CA LEU A 291 14.90 29.92 12.97
C LEU A 291 15.20 31.09 12.01
N THR A 292 16.29 31.80 12.24
CA THR A 292 16.71 32.99 11.45
C THR A 292 17.77 32.65 10.41
N ARG A 293 18.29 31.42 10.41
CA ARG A 293 19.25 30.90 9.43
C ARG A 293 18.87 29.52 8.99
N THR A 294 19.39 29.08 7.84
CA THR A 294 19.20 27.72 7.33
C THR A 294 19.86 26.70 8.24
N LEU A 295 19.07 25.78 8.79
CA LEU A 295 19.58 24.64 9.55
C LEU A 295 20.12 23.57 8.58
N LYS A 296 21.39 23.22 8.72
CA LYS A 296 22.02 22.15 7.92
C LYS A 296 21.98 20.84 8.69
N LEU A 297 21.26 19.87 8.13
CA LEU A 297 21.15 18.54 8.71
C LEU A 297 22.25 17.61 8.17
N SER A 298 22.88 16.84 9.04
CA SER A 298 23.80 15.77 8.62
C SER A 298 23.02 14.54 8.14
N PRO A 299 23.60 13.74 7.24
CA PRO A 299 22.98 12.45 6.87
C PRO A 299 22.65 11.61 8.10
N GLY A 300 21.45 11.03 8.13
CA GLY A 300 20.96 10.22 9.23
C GLY A 300 20.44 11.00 10.45
N THR A 301 20.34 12.33 10.39
CA THR A 301 19.64 13.12 11.42
C THR A 301 18.14 12.79 11.37
N LYS A 302 17.53 12.61 12.54
CA LYS A 302 16.11 12.37 12.76
C LYS A 302 15.55 13.49 13.65
N LEU A 303 14.50 14.14 13.16
CA LEU A 303 13.77 15.20 13.85
C LEU A 303 12.32 14.78 14.01
#